data_0aa618c9b3cc86dbe8f6b0c0a9419e61
#
_entry.id   0aa618c9b3cc86dbe8f6b0c0a9419e61
#
_cell.length_a   1.000
_cell.length_b   1.000
_cell.length_c   1.000
_cell.angle_alpha   90.00
_cell.angle_beta   90.00
_cell.angle_gamma   90.00
#
_symmetry.space_group_name_H-M   'P 1'
#
loop_
_entity.id
_entity.type
_entity.pdbx_description
1 polymer ?
#
loop_
_entity_poly.entity_id
_entity_poly.type
_entity_poly.pdbx_seq_one_letter_code
_entity_poly.pdbx_strand_id
1 'polypeptide(L)'
;IQIAFPCAPPWYELREGLTPANYSMRGSPAGLARIDAIFGGFGYTMAFSGAPVVFGAFPSLHAATATCEALFLSYFFPIKIKIGSLRFDARALYWTYCFWLYWSTMYLMHHYLIDLVAGGCLATFSFYFFRTEEVRNAMERREAMMEQAERAERGEPEDDGFKLEDMPSASTTTTNDPLFTIDEGDVERALTD
;
A
#
# COMPACT_ATOMS: atom_id res chain seq x y z
N ILE A 1 13.27 -4.77 10.77
CA ILE A 1 14.22 -3.63 10.73
C ILE A 1 13.98 -2.74 11.94
N GLN A 2 12.77 -2.27 12.24
CA GLN A 2 12.46 -1.33 13.34
C GLN A 2 12.91 -1.82 14.74
N ILE A 3 12.88 -3.12 14.98
CA ILE A 3 13.36 -3.71 16.24
C ILE A 3 14.89 -3.74 16.31
N ALA A 4 15.54 -4.01 15.17
CA ALA A 4 17.00 -4.10 15.09
C ALA A 4 17.67 -2.71 15.04
N PHE A 5 16.98 -1.72 14.50
CA PHE A 5 17.44 -0.33 14.36
C PHE A 5 16.36 0.62 14.89
N PRO A 6 16.25 0.75 16.22
CA PRO A 6 15.28 1.66 16.81
C PRO A 6 15.69 3.11 16.52
N CYS A 7 14.82 3.83 15.80
CA CYS A 7 15.00 5.23 15.45
C CYS A 7 13.96 6.09 16.13
N ALA A 8 14.40 7.18 16.73
CA ALA A 8 13.51 8.13 17.41
C ALA A 8 12.74 8.96 16.36
N PRO A 9 11.42 9.13 16.54
CA PRO A 9 10.60 10.00 15.69
C PRO A 9 10.80 11.49 16.03
N PRO A 10 10.37 12.43 15.15
CA PRO A 10 10.53 13.88 15.36
C PRO A 10 9.94 14.39 16.69
N TRP A 11 8.82 13.82 17.14
CA TRP A 11 8.21 14.23 18.41
C TRP A 11 9.12 14.00 19.61
N TYR A 12 10.02 13.01 19.53
CA TYR A 12 10.96 12.72 20.61
C TYR A 12 11.98 13.85 20.77
N GLU A 13 12.61 14.24 19.66
CA GLU A 13 13.58 15.32 19.64
C GLU A 13 13.00 16.65 20.15
N LEU A 14 11.76 16.93 19.73
CA LEU A 14 11.06 18.15 20.18
C LEU A 14 10.72 18.16 21.67
N ARG A 15 10.52 16.99 22.28
CA ARG A 15 10.08 16.86 23.67
C ARG A 15 11.24 16.62 24.64
N GLU A 16 12.17 15.77 24.26
CA GLU A 16 13.27 15.28 25.13
C GLU A 16 14.64 15.83 24.68
N GLY A 17 14.71 16.53 23.56
CA GLY A 17 15.94 17.04 22.98
C GLY A 17 16.89 15.90 22.59
N LEU A 18 18.17 16.07 22.92
CA LEU A 18 19.22 15.08 22.63
C LEU A 18 19.44 14.08 23.79
N THR A 19 18.49 13.94 24.70
CA THR A 19 18.57 12.96 25.76
C THR A 19 18.62 11.54 25.20
N PRO A 20 19.48 10.64 25.65
CA PRO A 20 19.53 9.27 25.18
C PRO A 20 18.19 8.55 25.35
N ALA A 21 17.65 8.01 24.27
CA ALA A 21 16.39 7.28 24.29
C ALA A 21 16.54 5.92 24.97
N ASN A 22 15.53 5.52 25.74
CA ASN A 22 15.45 4.19 26.35
C ASN A 22 13.99 3.70 26.36
N TYR A 23 13.80 2.39 26.43
CA TYR A 23 12.46 1.77 26.37
C TYR A 23 11.62 1.93 27.66
N SER A 24 12.14 2.56 28.73
CA SER A 24 11.32 2.94 29.88
C SER A 24 10.48 4.21 29.60
N MET A 25 10.80 4.94 28.54
CA MET A 25 10.06 6.11 28.11
C MET A 25 8.75 5.70 27.44
N ARG A 26 7.69 6.45 27.70
CA ARG A 26 6.39 6.21 27.08
C ARG A 26 6.31 6.87 25.71
N GLY A 27 5.64 6.17 24.78
CA GLY A 27 5.30 6.73 23.49
C GLY A 27 4.41 7.98 23.60
N SER A 28 4.43 8.80 22.56
CA SER A 28 3.63 10.02 22.50
C SER A 28 2.74 9.99 21.27
N PRO A 29 1.47 10.40 21.37
CA PRO A 29 0.60 10.60 20.23
C PRO A 29 0.99 11.81 19.38
N ALA A 30 1.93 12.63 19.82
CA ALA A 30 2.41 13.83 19.14
C ALA A 30 1.24 14.70 18.62
N GLY A 31 1.20 15.00 17.31
CA GLY A 31 0.11 15.76 16.70
C GLY A 31 -1.26 15.10 16.77
N LEU A 32 -1.34 13.77 16.92
CA LEU A 32 -2.61 13.04 17.04
C LEU A 32 -3.38 13.35 18.33
N ALA A 33 -2.71 13.87 19.36
CA ALA A 33 -3.40 14.37 20.56
C ALA A 33 -4.41 15.47 20.24
N ARG A 34 -4.20 16.25 19.19
CA ARG A 34 -5.15 17.27 18.71
C ARG A 34 -6.43 16.63 18.18
N ILE A 35 -6.30 15.49 17.53
CA ILE A 35 -7.43 14.71 17.00
C ILE A 35 -8.24 14.15 18.17
N ASP A 36 -7.58 13.57 19.16
CA ASP A 36 -8.23 13.13 20.41
C ASP A 36 -9.05 14.28 21.04
N ALA A 37 -8.45 15.47 21.12
CA ALA A 37 -9.13 16.65 21.69
C ALA A 37 -10.35 17.11 20.88
N ILE A 38 -10.28 17.06 19.53
CA ILE A 38 -11.39 17.45 18.64
C ILE A 38 -12.59 16.51 18.82
N PHE A 39 -12.33 15.20 18.94
CA PHE A 39 -13.38 14.19 19.07
C PHE A 39 -13.74 13.87 20.54
N GLY A 40 -13.13 14.55 21.51
CA GLY A 40 -13.39 14.33 22.95
C GLY A 40 -12.96 12.93 23.43
N GLY A 41 -11.99 12.31 22.75
CA GLY A 41 -11.51 10.98 23.03
C GLY A 41 -10.05 10.96 23.54
N PHE A 42 -9.57 9.77 23.84
CA PHE A 42 -8.18 9.49 24.28
C PHE A 42 -7.57 8.30 23.53
N GLY A 43 -8.13 7.90 22.41
CA GLY A 43 -7.77 6.68 21.69
C GLY A 43 -6.31 6.66 21.25
N TYR A 44 -5.85 7.71 20.59
CA TYR A 44 -4.45 7.83 20.16
C TYR A 44 -3.50 7.96 21.35
N THR A 45 -3.88 8.75 22.34
CA THR A 45 -3.06 8.93 23.55
C THR A 45 -2.85 7.60 24.27
N MET A 46 -3.89 6.79 24.41
CA MET A 46 -3.78 5.45 25.04
C MET A 46 -2.96 4.49 24.18
N ALA A 47 -3.21 4.44 22.87
CA ALA A 47 -2.50 3.54 21.97
C ALA A 47 -1.00 3.79 21.94
N PHE A 48 -0.58 5.06 21.82
CA PHE A 48 0.84 5.40 21.76
C PHE A 48 1.53 5.29 23.12
N SER A 49 0.86 5.66 24.22
CA SER A 49 1.46 5.52 25.55
C SER A 49 1.64 4.08 26.01
N GLY A 50 0.86 3.15 25.47
CA GLY A 50 0.94 1.71 25.72
C GLY A 50 1.74 0.93 24.67
N ALA A 51 2.29 1.59 23.65
CA ALA A 51 3.01 0.91 22.58
C ALA A 51 4.28 0.24 23.06
N PRO A 52 4.49 -1.07 22.77
CA PRO A 52 5.71 -1.78 23.20
C PRO A 52 6.96 -1.35 22.43
N VAL A 53 6.81 -0.82 21.23
CA VAL A 53 7.90 -0.31 20.38
C VAL A 53 7.71 1.18 20.17
N VAL A 54 8.39 1.97 21.01
CA VAL A 54 8.26 3.44 21.01
C VAL A 54 9.11 4.09 19.91
N PHE A 55 10.25 3.49 19.57
CA PHE A 55 11.26 4.04 18.68
C PHE A 55 11.35 3.26 17.36
N GLY A 56 10.25 3.11 16.66
CA GLY A 56 10.17 2.40 15.39
C GLY A 56 9.91 3.32 14.19
N ALA A 57 10.52 4.51 14.14
CA ALA A 57 10.24 5.47 13.08
C ALA A 57 10.75 5.02 11.71
N PHE A 58 11.92 4.37 11.63
CA PHE A 58 12.57 3.98 10.39
C PHE A 58 12.58 2.45 10.16
N PRO A 59 12.29 1.97 8.95
CA PRO A 59 11.54 2.64 7.88
C PRO A 59 10.07 2.80 8.24
N SER A 60 9.38 3.78 7.64
CA SER A 60 7.97 4.04 7.93
C SER A 60 7.07 2.93 7.40
N LEU A 61 6.31 2.28 8.30
CA LEU A 61 5.26 1.33 7.93
C LEU A 61 4.08 2.02 7.26
N HIS A 62 3.74 3.24 7.66
CA HIS A 62 2.69 4.02 7.03
C HIS A 62 3.00 4.26 5.54
N ALA A 63 4.23 4.68 5.24
CA ALA A 63 4.67 4.87 3.87
C ALA A 63 4.71 3.54 3.08
N ALA A 64 5.22 2.48 3.69
CA ALA A 64 5.27 1.17 3.05
C ALA A 64 3.88 0.67 2.69
N THR A 65 2.92 0.73 3.62
CA THR A 65 1.54 0.30 3.38
C THR A 65 0.86 1.16 2.31
N ALA A 66 0.88 2.49 2.44
CA ALA A 66 0.25 3.38 1.47
C ALA A 66 0.84 3.25 0.06
N THR A 67 2.17 3.05 -0.05
CA THR A 67 2.82 2.81 -1.34
C THR A 67 2.41 1.46 -1.91
N CYS A 68 2.38 0.41 -1.09
CA CYS A 68 1.94 -0.91 -1.51
C CYS A 68 0.49 -0.89 -2.00
N GLU A 69 -0.42 -0.23 -1.28
CA GLU A 69 -1.81 -0.03 -1.68
C GLU A 69 -1.92 0.74 -3.00
N ALA A 70 -1.20 1.85 -3.14
CA ALA A 70 -1.21 2.65 -4.36
C ALA A 70 -0.68 1.87 -5.56
N LEU A 71 0.39 1.10 -5.41
CA LEU A 71 0.95 0.22 -6.45
C LEU A 71 -0.04 -0.89 -6.81
N PHE A 72 -0.58 -1.57 -5.80
CA PHE A 72 -1.53 -2.66 -6.00
C PHE A 72 -2.80 -2.18 -6.72
N LEU A 73 -3.42 -1.11 -6.24
CA LEU A 73 -4.61 -0.55 -6.86
C LEU A 73 -4.35 0.01 -8.26
N SER A 74 -3.20 0.66 -8.46
CA SER A 74 -2.82 1.17 -9.79
C SER A 74 -2.57 0.05 -10.78
N TYR A 75 -2.08 -1.09 -10.32
CA TYR A 75 -1.74 -2.22 -11.16
C TYR A 75 -2.96 -3.10 -11.44
N PHE A 76 -3.71 -3.49 -10.40
CA PHE A 76 -4.83 -4.43 -10.54
C PHE A 76 -6.17 -3.77 -10.86
N PHE A 77 -6.33 -2.47 -10.51
CA PHE A 77 -7.58 -1.74 -10.68
C PHE A 77 -7.38 -0.40 -11.42
N PRO A 78 -6.90 -0.41 -12.68
CA PRO A 78 -6.74 0.80 -13.50
C PRO A 78 -8.12 1.29 -14.00
N ILE A 79 -8.91 1.87 -13.08
CA ILE A 79 -10.27 2.33 -13.38
C ILE A 79 -10.21 3.73 -13.97
N LYS A 80 -10.89 3.94 -15.11
CA LYS A 80 -11.12 5.26 -15.68
C LYS A 80 -12.50 5.76 -15.26
N ILE A 81 -12.54 6.84 -14.50
CA ILE A 81 -13.77 7.45 -14.00
C ILE A 81 -14.19 8.58 -14.94
N LYS A 82 -15.42 8.54 -15.44
CA LYS A 82 -16.00 9.59 -16.27
C LYS A 82 -16.97 10.43 -15.44
N ILE A 83 -16.67 11.70 -15.24
CA ILE A 83 -17.55 12.66 -14.58
C ILE A 83 -17.89 13.77 -15.59
N GLY A 84 -19.07 13.68 -16.21
CA GLY A 84 -19.46 14.58 -17.29
C GLY A 84 -18.54 14.45 -18.50
N SER A 85 -17.88 15.53 -18.89
CA SER A 85 -16.89 15.58 -19.98
C SER A 85 -15.45 15.26 -19.54
N LEU A 86 -15.18 15.20 -18.24
CA LEU A 86 -13.85 14.92 -17.68
C LEU A 86 -13.65 13.41 -17.51
N ARG A 87 -12.48 12.94 -17.98
CA ARG A 87 -12.02 11.56 -17.74
C ARG A 87 -10.87 11.59 -16.76
N PHE A 88 -11.02 10.90 -15.63
CA PHE A 88 -9.99 10.75 -14.61
C PHE A 88 -9.49 9.32 -14.55
N ASP A 89 -8.18 9.16 -14.49
CA ASP A 89 -7.56 7.89 -14.12
C ASP A 89 -7.57 7.77 -12.58
N ALA A 90 -8.16 6.72 -12.06
CA ALA A 90 -8.21 6.46 -10.60
C ALA A 90 -6.81 6.29 -9.99
N ARG A 91 -5.79 5.98 -10.80
CA ARG A 91 -4.39 5.96 -10.38
C ARG A 91 -3.97 7.28 -9.73
N ALA A 92 -4.43 8.41 -10.28
CA ALA A 92 -4.15 9.72 -9.68
C ALA A 92 -4.71 9.86 -8.26
N LEU A 93 -5.91 9.31 -7.99
CA LEU A 93 -6.52 9.31 -6.67
C LEU A 93 -5.71 8.45 -5.68
N TYR A 94 -5.27 7.25 -6.09
CA TYR A 94 -4.49 6.35 -5.24
C TYR A 94 -3.16 6.99 -4.83
N TRP A 95 -2.45 7.59 -5.78
CA TRP A 95 -1.19 8.28 -5.49
C TRP A 95 -1.39 9.57 -4.71
N THR A 96 -2.48 10.31 -4.94
CA THR A 96 -2.82 11.49 -4.14
C THR A 96 -3.04 11.10 -2.67
N TYR A 97 -3.77 10.01 -2.41
CA TYR A 97 -3.94 9.48 -1.06
C TYR A 97 -2.60 9.09 -0.42
N CYS A 98 -1.74 8.39 -1.17
CA CYS A 98 -0.41 8.00 -0.70
C CYS A 98 0.43 9.22 -0.27
N PHE A 99 0.54 10.24 -1.13
CA PHE A 99 1.29 11.46 -0.81
C PHE A 99 0.64 12.30 0.30
N TRP A 100 -0.69 12.32 0.37
CA TRP A 100 -1.40 12.95 1.46
C TRP A 100 -1.08 12.30 2.80
N LEU A 101 -1.02 10.96 2.85
CA LEU A 101 -0.64 10.23 4.05
C LEU A 101 0.81 10.48 4.43
N TYR A 102 1.73 10.56 3.46
CA TYR A 102 3.12 10.95 3.70
C TYR A 102 3.22 12.34 4.36
N TRP A 103 2.55 13.29 3.76
CA TRP A 103 2.51 14.65 4.31
C TRP A 103 1.90 14.68 5.71
N SER A 104 0.80 13.98 5.94
CA SER A 104 0.11 13.93 7.22
C SER A 104 0.99 13.35 8.33
N THR A 105 1.74 12.29 8.08
CA THR A 105 2.62 11.67 9.07
C THR A 105 3.81 12.55 9.45
N MET A 106 4.34 13.33 8.51
CA MET A 106 5.36 14.36 8.81
C MET A 106 4.74 15.53 9.60
N TYR A 107 3.58 16.03 9.16
CA TYR A 107 2.88 17.12 9.85
C TYR A 107 2.53 16.78 11.29
N LEU A 108 2.19 15.52 11.56
CA LEU A 108 1.88 15.01 12.89
C LEU A 108 3.11 14.63 13.70
N MET A 109 4.32 14.90 13.23
CA MET A 109 5.60 14.67 13.92
C MET A 109 5.93 13.19 14.20
N HIS A 110 5.39 12.28 13.39
CA HIS A 110 5.65 10.85 13.56
C HIS A 110 6.84 10.35 12.75
N HIS A 111 7.14 10.97 11.60
CA HIS A 111 8.17 10.53 10.68
C HIS A 111 8.98 11.69 10.10
N TYR A 112 10.25 11.42 9.85
CA TYR A 112 11.08 12.24 8.96
C TYR A 112 10.86 11.81 7.50
N LEU A 113 11.21 12.67 6.57
CA LEU A 113 11.12 12.36 5.12
C LEU A 113 11.91 11.09 4.75
N ILE A 114 13.05 10.89 5.37
CA ILE A 114 13.91 9.72 5.10
C ILE A 114 13.22 8.40 5.47
N ASP A 115 12.41 8.40 6.54
CA ASP A 115 11.66 7.22 6.97
C ASP A 115 10.61 6.82 5.93
N LEU A 116 9.95 7.84 5.35
CA LEU A 116 8.91 7.66 4.34
C LEU A 116 9.50 7.16 3.02
N VAL A 117 10.62 7.78 2.60
CA VAL A 117 11.34 7.35 1.39
C VAL A 117 11.80 5.90 1.53
N ALA A 118 12.39 5.55 2.66
CA ALA A 118 12.84 4.19 2.90
C ALA A 118 11.68 3.18 2.91
N GLY A 119 10.55 3.51 3.56
CA GLY A 119 9.35 2.69 3.57
C GLY A 119 8.76 2.50 2.17
N GLY A 120 8.64 3.58 1.41
CA GLY A 120 8.17 3.55 0.02
C GLY A 120 9.07 2.75 -0.92
N CYS A 121 10.39 2.92 -0.81
CA CYS A 121 11.35 2.13 -1.59
C CYS A 121 11.26 0.64 -1.26
N LEU A 122 11.15 0.29 0.01
CA LEU A 122 11.02 -1.10 0.44
C LEU A 122 9.73 -1.75 -0.12
N ALA A 123 8.61 -1.04 -0.03
CA ALA A 123 7.34 -1.49 -0.59
C ALA A 123 7.39 -1.66 -2.12
N THR A 124 7.99 -0.69 -2.81
CA THR A 124 8.17 -0.71 -4.26
C THR A 124 9.05 -1.88 -4.69
N PHE A 125 10.20 -2.06 -4.02
CA PHE A 125 11.09 -3.20 -4.28
C PHE A 125 10.35 -4.52 -4.08
N SER A 126 9.67 -4.68 -2.93
CA SER A 126 8.92 -5.89 -2.62
C SER A 126 7.83 -6.18 -3.66
N PHE A 127 7.06 -5.17 -4.04
CA PHE A 127 6.00 -5.31 -5.05
C PHE A 127 6.54 -5.83 -6.38
N TYR A 128 7.60 -5.23 -6.91
CA TYR A 128 8.17 -5.64 -8.19
C TYR A 128 8.95 -6.96 -8.11
N PHE A 129 9.56 -7.26 -6.96
CA PHE A 129 10.29 -8.51 -6.74
C PHE A 129 9.35 -9.73 -6.71
N PHE A 130 8.20 -9.61 -6.03
CA PHE A 130 7.24 -10.70 -5.92
C PHE A 130 6.21 -10.78 -7.07
N ARG A 131 6.26 -9.85 -8.01
CA ARG A 131 5.38 -9.86 -9.18
C ARG A 131 5.81 -10.94 -10.17
N THR A 132 5.04 -12.02 -10.25
CA THR A 132 5.32 -13.13 -11.17
C THR A 132 5.05 -12.74 -12.63
N GLU A 133 5.71 -13.43 -13.57
CA GLU A 133 5.51 -13.27 -15.00
C GLU A 133 4.05 -13.55 -15.40
N GLU A 134 3.42 -14.52 -14.77
CA GLU A 134 2.02 -14.88 -15.04
C GLU A 134 1.07 -13.72 -14.73
N VAL A 135 1.27 -13.09 -13.57
CA VAL A 135 0.48 -11.92 -13.16
C VAL A 135 0.71 -10.76 -14.13
N ARG A 136 1.95 -10.54 -14.54
CA ARG A 136 2.28 -9.50 -15.52
C ARG A 136 1.56 -9.74 -16.84
N ASN A 137 1.67 -10.93 -17.41
CA ASN A 137 1.05 -11.28 -18.68
C ASN A 137 -0.49 -11.20 -18.62
N ALA A 138 -1.09 -11.61 -17.49
CA ALA A 138 -2.54 -11.51 -17.29
C ALA A 138 -3.01 -10.05 -17.27
N MET A 139 -2.22 -9.16 -16.67
CA MET A 139 -2.58 -7.74 -16.61
C MET A 139 -2.38 -7.03 -17.95
N GLU A 140 -1.31 -7.33 -18.68
CA GLU A 140 -1.08 -6.82 -20.04
C GLU A 140 -2.23 -7.19 -20.97
N ARG A 141 -2.71 -8.44 -20.91
CA ARG A 141 -3.90 -8.89 -21.65
C ARG A 141 -5.14 -8.11 -21.29
N ARG A 142 -5.37 -7.90 -19.98
CA ARG A 142 -6.53 -7.14 -19.51
C ARG A 142 -6.48 -5.68 -20.00
N GLU A 143 -5.33 -5.04 -19.93
CA GLU A 143 -5.15 -3.67 -20.44
C GLU A 143 -5.41 -3.59 -21.94
N ALA A 144 -4.89 -4.53 -22.72
CA ALA A 144 -5.14 -4.62 -24.15
C ALA A 144 -6.63 -4.81 -24.48
N MET A 145 -7.34 -5.69 -23.75
CA MET A 145 -8.79 -5.88 -23.92
C MET A 145 -9.58 -4.62 -23.59
N MET A 146 -9.20 -3.90 -22.53
CA MET A 146 -9.86 -2.65 -22.15
C MET A 146 -9.62 -1.55 -23.18
N GLU A 147 -8.42 -1.46 -23.74
CA GLU A 147 -8.09 -0.49 -24.78
C GLU A 147 -8.86 -0.77 -26.07
N GLN A 148 -8.98 -2.05 -26.47
CA GLN A 148 -9.80 -2.44 -27.61
C GLN A 148 -11.28 -2.10 -27.41
N ALA A 149 -11.82 -2.37 -26.22
CA ALA A 149 -13.19 -2.01 -25.90
C ALA A 149 -13.43 -0.49 -25.96
N GLU A 150 -12.49 0.32 -25.46
CA GLU A 150 -12.58 1.78 -25.56
C GLU A 150 -12.49 2.29 -27.02
N ARG A 151 -11.65 1.66 -27.85
CA ARG A 151 -11.54 1.99 -29.28
C ARG A 151 -12.84 1.66 -30.02
N ALA A 152 -13.43 0.49 -29.73
CA ALA A 152 -14.71 0.09 -30.27
C ALA A 152 -15.84 1.07 -29.90
N GLU A 153 -15.89 1.54 -28.65
CA GLU A 153 -16.85 2.57 -28.21
C GLU A 153 -16.64 3.92 -28.92
N ARG A 154 -15.42 4.24 -29.35
CA ARG A 154 -15.11 5.46 -30.12
C ARG A 154 -15.39 5.31 -31.62
N GLY A 155 -15.74 4.10 -32.07
CA GLY A 155 -15.97 3.80 -33.49
C GLY A 155 -14.68 3.81 -34.33
N GLU A 156 -13.53 3.60 -33.69
CA GLU A 156 -12.24 3.47 -34.36
C GLU A 156 -12.15 2.08 -35.02
N PRO A 157 -11.53 1.94 -36.21
CA PRO A 157 -11.36 0.65 -36.83
C PRO A 157 -10.50 -0.28 -35.96
N GLU A 158 -10.82 -1.56 -35.99
CA GLU A 158 -10.06 -2.60 -35.32
C GLU A 158 -8.64 -2.63 -35.88
N ASP A 159 -7.66 -2.67 -34.99
CA ASP A 159 -6.25 -2.74 -35.36
C ASP A 159 -5.93 -4.18 -35.80
N ASP A 160 -5.90 -4.41 -37.10
CA ASP A 160 -5.63 -5.73 -37.71
C ASP A 160 -4.25 -6.29 -37.37
N GLY A 161 -3.36 -5.48 -36.76
CA GLY A 161 -2.01 -5.88 -36.36
C GLY A 161 -1.91 -6.51 -34.96
N PHE A 162 -2.92 -6.34 -34.12
CA PHE A 162 -2.89 -6.84 -32.75
C PHE A 162 -3.88 -7.98 -32.55
N LYS A 163 -3.38 -9.22 -32.42
CA LYS A 163 -4.18 -10.37 -32.05
C LYS A 163 -3.94 -10.75 -30.60
N LEU A 164 -5.02 -10.81 -29.81
CA LEU A 164 -4.99 -11.33 -28.44
C LEU A 164 -4.42 -12.76 -28.34
N GLU A 165 -4.53 -13.52 -29.46
CA GLU A 165 -4.01 -14.88 -29.59
C GLU A 165 -2.48 -14.93 -29.61
N ASP A 166 -1.83 -13.83 -30.04
CA ASP A 166 -0.36 -13.75 -30.13
C ASP A 166 0.29 -13.41 -28.76
N MET A 167 -0.51 -13.04 -27.75
CA MET A 167 0.02 -12.81 -26.41
C MET A 167 0.31 -14.14 -25.68
N PRO A 168 1.42 -14.23 -24.95
CA PRO A 168 1.77 -15.45 -24.23
C PRO A 168 0.62 -15.90 -23.32
N SER A 169 0.13 -17.12 -23.51
CA SER A 169 -0.94 -17.68 -22.68
C SER A 169 -0.46 -17.68 -21.23
N ALA A 170 -1.32 -17.29 -20.29
CA ALA A 170 -1.11 -17.66 -18.92
C ALA A 170 -1.02 -19.20 -18.93
N SER A 171 0.20 -19.75 -18.89
CA SER A 171 0.35 -21.18 -18.78
C SER A 171 -0.38 -21.59 -17.50
N THR A 172 -1.40 -22.41 -17.66
CA THR A 172 -1.99 -23.13 -16.54
C THR A 172 -0.92 -24.14 -16.09
N THR A 173 0.14 -23.62 -15.51
CA THR A 173 1.03 -24.46 -14.72
C THR A 173 0.21 -24.80 -13.48
N THR A 174 -0.48 -25.93 -13.57
CA THR A 174 -0.88 -26.67 -12.38
C THR A 174 0.42 -26.93 -11.62
N THR A 175 0.83 -25.97 -10.81
CA THR A 175 1.80 -26.23 -9.77
C THR A 175 1.12 -27.18 -8.82
N ASN A 176 1.49 -28.46 -8.94
CA ASN A 176 1.32 -29.43 -7.87
C ASN A 176 2.25 -29.01 -6.72
N ASP A 177 2.04 -27.83 -6.19
CA ASP A 177 2.71 -27.33 -5.01
C ASP A 177 1.83 -27.72 -3.83
N PRO A 178 2.23 -28.71 -3.01
CA PRO A 178 1.39 -29.28 -1.93
C PRO A 178 1.08 -28.25 -0.83
N LEU A 179 1.59 -27.02 -0.93
CA LEU A 179 1.39 -25.93 0.01
C LEU A 179 0.14 -25.06 -0.29
N PHE A 180 -0.57 -25.29 -1.40
CA PHE A 180 -1.71 -24.44 -1.79
C PHE A 180 -2.95 -25.22 -2.26
N THR A 181 -3.06 -26.50 -1.93
CA THR A 181 -4.33 -27.23 -2.03
C THR A 181 -5.10 -27.03 -0.74
N ILE A 182 -5.93 -26.01 -0.68
CA ILE A 182 -7.03 -25.97 0.28
C ILE A 182 -8.03 -27.01 -0.24
N ASP A 183 -8.10 -28.16 0.43
CA ASP A 183 -9.10 -29.17 0.14
C ASP A 183 -10.47 -28.56 0.50
N GLU A 184 -11.43 -28.59 -0.45
CA GLU A 184 -12.81 -28.11 -0.21
C GLU A 184 -13.45 -28.75 1.03
N GLY A 185 -12.99 -29.95 1.42
CA GLY A 185 -13.37 -30.63 2.63
C GLY A 185 -12.93 -29.95 3.94
N ASP A 186 -11.86 -29.18 3.93
CA ASP A 186 -11.38 -28.46 5.12
C ASP A 186 -12.14 -27.15 5.36
N VAL A 187 -12.69 -26.55 4.30
CA VAL A 187 -13.54 -25.36 4.41
C VAL A 187 -14.90 -25.72 5.01
N GLU A 188 -15.45 -26.88 4.63
CA GLU A 188 -16.75 -27.36 5.16
C GLU A 188 -16.67 -27.76 6.65
N ARG A 189 -15.54 -28.29 7.11
CA ARG A 189 -15.32 -28.59 8.53
C ARG A 189 -15.18 -27.35 9.40
N ALA A 190 -14.56 -26.29 8.88
CA ALA A 190 -14.37 -25.03 9.62
C ALA A 190 -15.65 -24.21 9.78
N LEU A 191 -16.72 -24.55 9.04
CA LEU A 191 -18.03 -23.89 9.12
C LEU A 191 -19.05 -24.63 10.00
N THR A 192 -18.72 -25.83 10.52
CA THR A 192 -19.62 -26.68 11.30
C THR A 192 -19.19 -26.88 12.76
N ASP A 193 -18.06 -26.36 13.19
CA ASP A 193 -17.58 -26.24 14.57
C ASP A 193 -17.63 -24.77 15.05
#